data_b3d5f92f6868f948bd47796169b0c5aa
#
_entry.id   b3d5f92f6868f948bd47796169b0c5aa
#
_cell.length_a   1.000
_cell.length_b   1.000
_cell.length_c   1.000
_cell.angle_alpha   90.00
_cell.angle_beta   90.00
_cell.angle_gamma   90.00
#
_symmetry.space_group_name_H-M   'P 1'
#
loop_
_entity.id
_entity.type
_entity.pdbx_description
1 polymer ?
#
loop_
_entity_poly.entity_id
_entity_poly.type
_entity_poly.pdbx_seq_one_letter_code
_entity_poly.pdbx_strand_id
1 'polypeptide(L)'
;MLFRSATAETTVLVLVPESGDGVQTLKAGVMEIAELYVINKSDRPGADTLKQEVEVMLGIRRGNAFAHITPHHNPRAATGGKGRQMADQDGWEAPVLTTVASKGEGISDLVAALDRHHAYLASSGKLDERRKRRLAARTRAVVNRAIRQWVWDETQAEDLLARRLDDVAAGTRSPYEVAAEVLEQVRNGK
;
A
#
# COMPACT_ATOMS: atom_id res chain seq x y z
N MET A 1 -5.09 -6.17 0.09
CA MET A 1 -5.29 -4.72 0.21
C MET A 1 -4.25 -3.87 -0.54
N LEU A 2 -3.13 -4.43 -0.94
CA LEU A 2 -2.02 -3.78 -1.69
C LEU A 2 -2.36 -3.31 -3.14
N PHE A 3 -3.48 -3.74 -3.71
CA PHE A 3 -3.80 -3.45 -5.12
C PHE A 3 -4.21 -2.01 -5.42
N ARG A 4 -4.75 -1.27 -4.44
CA ARG A 4 -5.24 0.10 -4.68
C ARG A 4 -4.11 1.13 -4.66
N SER A 5 -3.11 0.97 -3.81
CA SER A 5 -1.94 1.85 -3.75
C SER A 5 -1.06 1.78 -5.00
N ALA A 6 -1.06 0.62 -5.69
CA ALA A 6 -0.31 0.45 -6.95
C ALA A 6 -0.92 1.20 -8.13
N THR A 7 -2.16 1.71 -8.03
CA THR A 7 -2.86 2.40 -9.11
C THR A 7 -2.89 3.92 -8.95
N ALA A 8 -2.65 4.44 -7.75
CA ALA A 8 -2.63 5.86 -7.45
C ALA A 8 -1.21 6.44 -7.51
N GLU A 9 -1.10 7.73 -7.80
CA GLU A 9 0.17 8.48 -7.71
C GLU A 9 0.41 8.96 -6.28
N THR A 10 -0.68 9.25 -5.56
CA THR A 10 -0.68 9.69 -4.17
C THR A 10 -1.72 8.91 -3.38
N THR A 11 -1.35 8.41 -2.21
CA THR A 11 -2.26 7.72 -1.29
C THR A 11 -2.52 8.62 -0.07
N VAL A 12 -3.79 8.92 0.17
CA VAL A 12 -4.23 9.68 1.34
C VAL A 12 -4.92 8.72 2.31
N LEU A 13 -4.45 8.67 3.54
CA LEU A 13 -5.10 7.93 4.62
C LEU A 13 -5.97 8.89 5.42
N VAL A 14 -7.28 8.67 5.40
CA VAL A 14 -8.25 9.47 6.16
C VAL A 14 -8.68 8.70 7.40
N LEU A 15 -8.51 9.33 8.55
CA LEU A 15 -8.87 8.82 9.86
C LEU A 15 -9.95 9.70 10.50
N VAL A 16 -10.74 9.14 11.41
CA VAL A 16 -11.75 9.86 12.17
C VAL A 16 -11.66 9.50 13.66
N PRO A 17 -11.86 10.42 14.59
CA PRO A 17 -11.65 10.17 16.03
C PRO A 17 -12.62 9.17 16.65
N GLU A 18 -13.75 8.89 16.00
CA GLU A 18 -14.81 8.02 16.55
C GLU A 18 -14.64 6.53 16.21
N SER A 19 -13.74 6.18 15.31
CA SER A 19 -13.44 4.77 15.06
C SER A 19 -12.61 4.25 16.24
N GLY A 20 -13.25 3.63 17.24
CA GLY A 20 -12.61 3.07 18.43
C GLY A 20 -11.47 2.06 18.13
N ASP A 21 -11.21 1.81 16.87
CA ASP A 21 -10.15 0.98 16.31
C ASP A 21 -9.04 1.80 15.63
N GLY A 22 -9.03 3.13 15.82
CA GLY A 22 -8.12 4.05 15.11
C GLY A 22 -6.65 3.65 15.20
N VAL A 23 -6.18 3.31 16.39
CA VAL A 23 -4.78 2.90 16.63
C VAL A 23 -4.50 1.48 16.16
N GLN A 24 -5.49 0.58 16.17
CA GLN A 24 -5.32 -0.80 15.69
C GLN A 24 -5.27 -0.88 14.17
N THR A 25 -6.05 -0.05 13.48
CA THR A 25 -5.97 0.10 12.02
C THR A 25 -4.59 0.63 11.59
N LEU A 26 -3.97 1.47 12.42
CA LEU A 26 -2.61 1.98 12.20
C LEU A 26 -1.54 0.87 12.29
N LYS A 27 -1.78 -0.18 13.09
CA LYS A 27 -0.85 -1.34 13.21
C LYS A 27 -0.87 -2.29 12.00
N ALA A 28 -1.87 -2.22 11.15
CA ALA A 28 -2.12 -3.18 10.06
C ALA A 28 -1.34 -2.91 8.75
N GLY A 29 -0.22 -2.20 8.77
CA GLY A 29 0.59 -1.92 7.57
C GLY A 29 0.00 -0.88 6.61
N VAL A 30 -1.20 -0.34 6.90
CA VAL A 30 -1.84 0.70 6.09
C VAL A 30 -1.06 2.02 6.16
N MET A 31 -0.39 2.25 7.29
CA MET A 31 0.49 3.42 7.50
C MET A 31 1.71 3.43 6.56
N GLU A 32 2.10 2.27 6.03
CA GLU A 32 3.31 2.16 5.20
C GLU A 32 3.11 2.66 3.78
N ILE A 33 1.86 2.79 3.35
CA ILE A 33 1.50 3.10 1.97
C ILE A 33 0.97 4.52 1.79
N ALA A 34 0.74 5.28 2.87
CA ALA A 34 0.17 6.61 2.80
C ALA A 34 1.26 7.69 2.69
N GLU A 35 1.06 8.60 1.77
CA GLU A 35 1.90 9.79 1.57
C GLU A 35 1.34 11.04 2.24
N LEU A 36 0.05 11.05 2.58
CA LEU A 36 -0.60 12.09 3.36
C LEU A 36 -1.55 11.46 4.38
N TYR A 37 -1.66 12.07 5.55
CA TYR A 37 -2.58 11.67 6.61
C TYR A 37 -3.56 12.79 6.88
N VAL A 38 -4.85 12.47 6.99
CA VAL A 38 -5.92 13.42 7.24
C VAL A 38 -6.75 12.96 8.41
N ILE A 39 -6.84 13.77 9.44
CA ILE A 39 -7.79 13.58 10.55
C ILE A 39 -9.05 14.36 10.19
N ASN A 40 -10.05 13.65 9.67
CA ASN A 40 -11.34 14.27 9.35
C ASN A 40 -12.26 14.30 10.57
N LYS A 41 -13.28 15.17 10.55
CA LYS A 41 -14.13 15.49 11.70
C LYS A 41 -13.31 16.00 12.88
N SER A 42 -12.36 16.89 12.60
CA SER A 42 -11.46 17.44 13.61
C SER A 42 -12.16 18.37 14.64
N ASP A 43 -13.42 18.69 14.40
CA ASP A 43 -14.32 19.37 15.35
C ASP A 43 -14.86 18.45 16.47
N ARG A 44 -14.56 17.14 16.42
CA ARG A 44 -15.01 16.19 17.43
C ARG A 44 -13.96 15.93 18.50
N PRO A 45 -14.41 15.58 19.73
CA PRO A 45 -13.49 15.18 20.80
C PRO A 45 -12.57 14.02 20.36
N GLY A 46 -11.31 14.07 20.79
CA GLY A 46 -10.30 13.04 20.47
C GLY A 46 -9.55 13.25 19.16
N ALA A 47 -9.91 14.25 18.35
CA ALA A 47 -9.20 14.53 17.10
C ALA A 47 -7.74 14.92 17.31
N ASP A 48 -7.47 15.76 18.31
CA ASP A 48 -6.09 16.19 18.65
C ASP A 48 -5.27 15.02 19.19
N THR A 49 -5.86 14.17 20.00
CA THR A 49 -5.21 12.95 20.50
C THR A 49 -4.83 12.02 19.34
N LEU A 50 -5.78 11.75 18.43
CA LEU A 50 -5.53 10.91 17.26
C LEU A 50 -4.45 11.51 16.36
N LYS A 51 -4.43 12.83 16.16
CA LYS A 51 -3.38 13.53 15.42
C LYS A 51 -2.02 13.29 16.05
N GLN A 52 -1.89 13.51 17.36
CA GLN A 52 -0.65 13.31 18.11
C GLN A 52 -0.17 11.85 18.02
N GLU A 53 -1.06 10.88 18.14
CA GLU A 53 -0.73 9.46 18.01
C GLU A 53 -0.16 9.13 16.63
N VAL A 54 -0.76 9.68 15.56
CA VAL A 54 -0.25 9.53 14.18
C VAL A 54 1.12 10.20 14.03
N GLU A 55 1.30 11.42 14.52
CA GLU A 55 2.57 12.16 14.46
C GLU A 55 3.69 11.43 15.23
N VAL A 56 3.40 10.92 16.43
CA VAL A 56 4.35 10.12 17.21
C VAL A 56 4.74 8.86 16.45
N MET A 57 3.77 8.15 15.89
CA MET A 57 4.03 6.92 15.13
C MET A 57 4.89 7.18 13.89
N LEU A 58 4.63 8.27 13.16
CA LEU A 58 5.46 8.70 12.04
C LEU A 58 6.85 9.14 12.50
N GLY A 59 6.96 9.80 13.63
CA GLY A 59 8.24 10.19 14.25
C GLY A 59 9.08 8.99 14.66
N ILE A 60 8.49 7.96 15.27
CA ILE A 60 9.17 6.70 15.61
C ILE A 60 9.69 6.02 14.34
N ARG A 61 8.88 5.96 13.32
CA ARG A 61 9.23 5.34 12.03
C ARG A 61 10.40 6.03 11.34
N ARG A 62 10.49 7.36 11.47
CA ARG A 62 11.59 8.18 10.93
C ARG A 62 12.86 8.13 11.78
N GLY A 63 12.82 7.47 12.93
CA GLY A 63 13.93 7.48 13.90
C GLY A 63 14.11 8.80 14.67
N ASN A 64 13.19 9.74 14.52
CA ASN A 64 13.22 11.08 15.12
C ASN A 64 12.31 11.23 16.35
N ALA A 65 11.64 10.16 16.80
CA ALA A 65 10.70 10.21 17.91
C ALA A 65 11.24 10.80 19.21
N PHE A 66 12.57 10.83 19.35
CA PHE A 66 13.26 11.34 20.55
C PHE A 66 14.09 12.60 20.29
N ALA A 67 14.04 13.18 19.10
CA ALA A 67 14.86 14.36 18.77
C ALA A 67 14.42 15.63 19.52
N HIS A 68 13.22 15.67 20.08
CA HIS A 68 12.68 16.80 20.83
C HIS A 68 12.62 16.59 22.36
N ILE A 69 13.09 15.44 22.86
CA ILE A 69 13.23 15.25 24.30
C ILE A 69 14.59 15.83 24.70
N THR A 70 14.58 17.04 25.23
CA THR A 70 15.76 17.61 25.90
C THR A 70 16.27 16.63 26.96
N PRO A 71 17.54 16.18 26.90
CA PRO A 71 18.06 15.24 27.89
C PRO A 71 18.29 15.95 29.20
N HIS A 72 17.30 15.93 30.08
CA HIS A 72 17.55 16.21 31.49
C HIS A 72 18.18 14.97 32.11
N HIS A 73 19.51 15.04 32.32
CA HIS A 73 20.33 14.14 33.13
C HIS A 73 20.44 12.65 32.71
N ASN A 74 21.32 12.38 31.73
CA ASN A 74 22.12 11.15 31.80
C ASN A 74 23.47 11.29 31.07
N PRO A 75 24.62 11.44 31.77
CA PRO A 75 25.94 11.64 31.14
C PRO A 75 26.56 10.35 30.57
N ARG A 76 25.84 9.22 30.47
CA ARG A 76 26.38 7.93 30.05
C ARG A 76 25.85 7.37 28.71
N ALA A 77 25.15 8.18 27.92
CA ALA A 77 24.65 7.75 26.61
C ALA A 77 25.51 8.25 25.43
N ALA A 78 26.80 8.41 25.62
CA ALA A 78 27.75 8.77 24.56
C ALA A 78 28.50 7.52 24.05
N THR A 79 27.84 6.44 23.74
CA THR A 79 28.39 5.36 22.93
C THR A 79 27.50 5.12 21.75
N GLY A 80 27.98 5.52 20.56
CA GLY A 80 27.32 5.53 19.29
C GLY A 80 26.77 4.16 18.89
N GLY A 81 25.52 3.94 19.20
CA GLY A 81 24.69 3.03 18.43
C GLY A 81 24.35 3.73 17.12
N LYS A 82 24.94 3.30 16.01
CA LYS A 82 24.42 3.60 14.67
C LYS A 82 23.03 2.98 14.58
N GLY A 83 22.03 3.70 15.12
CA GLY A 83 20.64 3.45 14.81
C GLY A 83 20.55 3.52 13.29
N ARG A 84 20.21 2.40 12.69
CA ARG A 84 19.90 2.29 11.27
C ARG A 84 18.78 3.30 11.04
N GLN A 85 19.14 4.48 10.55
CA GLN A 85 18.20 5.41 9.96
C GLN A 85 17.54 4.67 8.80
N MET A 86 16.39 4.07 9.07
CA MET A 86 15.38 3.91 8.05
C MET A 86 14.75 5.30 7.84
N ALA A 87 15.55 6.24 7.36
CA ALA A 87 15.03 7.37 6.65
C ALA A 87 14.17 6.75 5.53
N ASP A 88 12.94 7.19 5.43
CA ASP A 88 12.11 6.95 4.26
C ASP A 88 13.00 7.19 3.06
N GLN A 89 13.32 6.15 2.29
CA GLN A 89 14.30 6.21 1.18
C GLN A 89 13.88 7.24 0.12
N ASP A 90 12.77 7.89 0.34
CA ASP A 90 12.10 8.73 -0.62
C ASP A 90 12.25 10.23 -0.41
N GLY A 91 12.69 10.73 0.74
CA GLY A 91 12.85 12.19 0.98
C GLY A 91 11.53 12.99 1.05
N TRP A 92 10.37 12.33 1.00
CA TRP A 92 9.07 12.96 1.23
C TRP A 92 8.69 12.87 2.70
N GLU A 93 8.31 13.99 3.29
CA GLU A 93 7.79 14.05 4.64
C GLU A 93 6.27 14.10 4.64
N ALA A 94 5.62 12.97 4.97
CA ALA A 94 4.18 12.85 4.94
C ALA A 94 3.53 13.75 6.02
N PRO A 95 2.71 14.75 5.64
CA PRO A 95 2.05 15.64 6.58
C PRO A 95 0.84 14.97 7.24
N VAL A 96 0.53 15.40 8.47
CA VAL A 96 -0.71 15.09 9.17
C VAL A 96 -1.60 16.32 9.20
N LEU A 97 -2.70 16.28 8.46
CA LEU A 97 -3.62 17.40 8.28
C LEU A 97 -4.92 17.15 9.04
N THR A 98 -5.59 18.23 9.42
CA THR A 98 -6.92 18.17 10.03
C THR A 98 -7.96 18.77 9.11
N THR A 99 -9.16 18.17 9.03
CA THR A 99 -10.26 18.67 8.19
C THR A 99 -11.60 18.52 8.89
N VAL A 100 -12.54 19.42 8.56
CA VAL A 100 -13.97 19.23 8.76
C VAL A 100 -14.63 19.29 7.40
N ALA A 101 -14.61 18.15 6.69
CA ALA A 101 -14.99 18.10 5.28
C ALA A 101 -16.42 18.60 5.01
N SER A 102 -17.37 18.39 5.94
CA SER A 102 -18.74 18.90 5.84
C SER A 102 -18.86 20.42 5.84
N LYS A 103 -17.84 21.12 6.38
CA LYS A 103 -17.77 22.59 6.44
C LYS A 103 -16.75 23.16 5.44
N GLY A 104 -16.00 22.33 4.74
CA GLY A 104 -14.91 22.76 3.85
C GLY A 104 -13.64 23.20 4.60
N GLU A 105 -13.60 23.10 5.94
CA GLU A 105 -12.45 23.49 6.74
C GLU A 105 -11.26 22.55 6.51
N GLY A 106 -10.05 23.09 6.31
CA GLY A 106 -8.81 22.35 6.06
C GLY A 106 -8.71 21.72 4.66
N ILE A 107 -9.70 21.88 3.79
CA ILE A 107 -9.68 21.31 2.44
C ILE A 107 -8.63 22.01 1.56
N SER A 108 -8.48 23.33 1.68
CA SER A 108 -7.44 24.09 0.97
C SER A 108 -6.03 23.59 1.31
N ASP A 109 -5.78 23.27 2.58
CA ASP A 109 -4.48 22.77 3.04
C ASP A 109 -4.22 21.35 2.52
N LEU A 110 -5.26 20.53 2.46
CA LEU A 110 -5.18 19.20 1.85
C LEU A 110 -4.84 19.28 0.35
N VAL A 111 -5.53 20.16 -0.40
CA VAL A 111 -5.25 20.38 -1.83
C VAL A 111 -3.81 20.86 -2.02
N ALA A 112 -3.37 21.86 -1.26
CA ALA A 112 -2.01 22.36 -1.32
C ALA A 112 -0.97 21.27 -0.96
N ALA A 113 -1.27 20.36 -0.04
CA ALA A 113 -0.40 19.23 0.29
C ALA A 113 -0.33 18.20 -0.84
N LEU A 114 -1.45 17.92 -1.52
CA LEU A 114 -1.47 17.08 -2.73
C LEU A 114 -0.64 17.68 -3.85
N ASP A 115 -0.75 18.99 -4.09
CA ASP A 115 0.02 19.70 -5.11
C ASP A 115 1.52 19.65 -4.80
N ARG A 116 1.90 19.86 -3.53
CA ARG A 116 3.31 19.73 -3.09
C ARG A 116 3.85 18.31 -3.30
N HIS A 117 3.06 17.28 -2.96
CA HIS A 117 3.47 15.89 -3.19
C HIS A 117 3.62 15.59 -4.67
N HIS A 118 2.69 16.05 -5.51
CA HIS A 118 2.79 15.88 -6.96
C HIS A 118 4.03 16.58 -7.53
N ALA A 119 4.30 17.82 -7.11
CA ALA A 119 5.50 18.55 -7.52
C ALA A 119 6.78 17.83 -7.09
N TYR A 120 6.81 17.27 -5.85
CA TYR A 120 7.91 16.46 -5.36
C TYR A 120 8.13 15.20 -6.23
N LEU A 121 7.07 14.47 -6.56
CA LEU A 121 7.18 13.30 -7.43
C LEU A 121 7.69 13.66 -8.83
N ALA A 122 7.24 14.79 -9.39
CA ALA A 122 7.68 15.27 -10.68
C ALA A 122 9.16 15.67 -10.69
N SER A 123 9.59 16.47 -9.70
CA SER A 123 10.97 16.96 -9.60
C SER A 123 11.99 15.86 -9.26
N SER A 124 11.58 14.83 -8.53
CA SER A 124 12.43 13.69 -8.16
C SER A 124 12.50 12.58 -9.23
N GLY A 125 11.76 12.70 -10.34
CA GLY A 125 11.66 11.65 -11.36
C GLY A 125 10.80 10.44 -10.95
N LYS A 126 10.32 10.40 -9.72
CA LYS A 126 9.52 9.28 -9.18
C LYS A 126 8.15 9.17 -9.82
N LEU A 127 7.60 10.27 -10.34
CA LEU A 127 6.32 10.26 -11.04
C LEU A 127 6.35 9.35 -12.27
N ASP A 128 7.37 9.49 -13.11
CA ASP A 128 7.52 8.68 -14.31
C ASP A 128 7.85 7.23 -13.99
N GLU A 129 8.65 6.99 -12.96
CA GLU A 129 8.93 5.63 -12.48
C GLU A 129 7.65 4.94 -11.99
N ARG A 130 6.84 5.62 -11.16
CA ARG A 130 5.54 5.11 -10.69
C ARG A 130 4.59 4.85 -11.86
N ARG A 131 4.53 5.75 -12.85
CA ARG A 131 3.71 5.59 -14.06
C ARG A 131 4.13 4.39 -14.90
N LYS A 132 5.44 4.23 -15.14
CA LYS A 132 5.98 3.07 -15.88
C LYS A 132 5.68 1.75 -15.14
N ARG A 133 5.89 1.71 -13.82
CA ARG A 133 5.59 0.53 -12.99
C ARG A 133 4.11 0.17 -13.05
N ARG A 134 3.22 1.17 -12.97
CA ARG A 134 1.76 1.00 -13.07
C ARG A 134 1.35 0.49 -14.46
N LEU A 135 1.89 1.07 -15.53
CA LEU A 135 1.61 0.62 -16.90
C LEU A 135 2.08 -0.83 -17.10
N ALA A 136 3.25 -1.18 -16.61
CA ALA A 136 3.75 -2.56 -16.67
C ALA A 136 2.84 -3.53 -15.90
N ALA A 137 2.38 -3.16 -14.70
CA ALA A 137 1.45 -3.97 -13.92
C ALA A 137 0.10 -4.14 -14.63
N ARG A 138 -0.44 -3.05 -15.20
CA ARG A 138 -1.69 -3.07 -15.97
C ARG A 138 -1.55 -3.93 -17.23
N THR A 139 -0.45 -3.80 -17.96
CA THR A 139 -0.18 -4.63 -19.14
C THR A 139 -0.13 -6.11 -18.78
N ARG A 140 0.60 -6.47 -17.70
CA ARG A 140 0.63 -7.86 -17.20
C ARG A 140 -0.76 -8.37 -16.83
N ALA A 141 -1.58 -7.55 -16.18
CA ALA A 141 -2.95 -7.93 -15.81
C ALA A 141 -3.83 -8.18 -17.05
N VAL A 142 -3.69 -7.36 -18.10
CA VAL A 142 -4.40 -7.57 -19.38
C VAL A 142 -3.92 -8.86 -20.05
N VAL A 143 -2.60 -9.09 -20.13
CA VAL A 143 -2.04 -10.33 -20.71
C VAL A 143 -2.51 -11.56 -19.92
N ASN A 144 -2.44 -11.53 -18.60
CA ASN A 144 -2.90 -12.65 -17.76
C ASN A 144 -4.40 -12.94 -17.95
N ARG A 145 -5.23 -11.90 -18.14
CA ARG A 145 -6.65 -12.08 -18.45
C ARG A 145 -6.85 -12.72 -19.82
N ALA A 146 -6.15 -12.20 -20.84
CA ALA A 146 -6.24 -12.73 -22.20
C ALA A 146 -5.75 -14.19 -22.28
N ILE A 147 -4.63 -14.52 -21.64
CA ILE A 147 -4.12 -15.91 -21.57
C ILE A 147 -5.13 -16.82 -20.88
N ARG A 148 -5.71 -16.37 -19.74
CA ARG A 148 -6.71 -17.17 -19.04
C ARG A 148 -7.93 -17.43 -19.92
N GLN A 149 -8.46 -16.39 -20.56
CA GLN A 149 -9.59 -16.51 -21.48
C GLN A 149 -9.26 -17.45 -22.64
N TRP A 150 -8.11 -17.24 -23.29
CA TRP A 150 -7.66 -18.10 -24.37
C TRP A 150 -7.54 -19.57 -23.97
N VAL A 151 -6.89 -19.86 -22.83
CA VAL A 151 -6.71 -21.25 -22.35
C VAL A 151 -8.03 -21.92 -22.06
N TRP A 152 -8.96 -21.26 -21.35
CA TRP A 152 -10.19 -21.93 -20.90
C TRP A 152 -11.35 -21.84 -21.88
N ASP A 153 -11.42 -20.79 -22.71
CA ASP A 153 -12.57 -20.55 -23.59
C ASP A 153 -12.27 -20.95 -25.04
N GLU A 154 -11.01 -20.93 -25.48
CA GLU A 154 -10.64 -21.10 -26.88
C GLU A 154 -9.80 -22.38 -27.16
N THR A 155 -9.39 -23.10 -26.10
CA THR A 155 -8.70 -24.40 -26.26
C THR A 155 -9.54 -25.53 -25.67
N GLN A 156 -9.06 -26.77 -25.83
CA GLN A 156 -9.72 -27.95 -25.23
C GLN A 156 -9.28 -28.20 -23.78
N ALA A 157 -8.79 -27.18 -23.08
CA ALA A 157 -8.30 -27.30 -21.71
C ALA A 157 -9.39 -27.71 -20.71
N GLU A 158 -10.57 -27.11 -20.85
CA GLU A 158 -11.75 -27.42 -20.01
C GLU A 158 -12.21 -28.86 -20.21
N ASP A 159 -12.25 -29.32 -21.46
CA ASP A 159 -12.63 -30.71 -21.77
C ASP A 159 -11.62 -31.72 -21.21
N LEU A 160 -10.31 -31.39 -21.25
CA LEU A 160 -9.28 -32.23 -20.65
C LEU A 160 -9.44 -32.27 -19.14
N LEU A 161 -9.64 -31.12 -18.50
CA LEU A 161 -9.87 -31.03 -17.07
C LEU A 161 -11.07 -31.87 -16.65
N ALA A 162 -12.20 -31.73 -17.35
CA ALA A 162 -13.40 -32.49 -17.07
C ALA A 162 -13.19 -34.01 -17.15
N ARG A 163 -12.44 -34.50 -18.15
CA ARG A 163 -12.07 -35.92 -18.28
C ARG A 163 -11.14 -36.45 -17.17
N ARG A 164 -10.36 -35.58 -16.54
CA ARG A 164 -9.40 -35.96 -15.48
C ARG A 164 -9.92 -35.72 -14.07
N LEU A 165 -11.11 -35.14 -13.95
CA LEU A 165 -11.65 -34.74 -12.64
C LEU A 165 -11.88 -35.94 -11.72
N ASP A 166 -12.35 -37.07 -12.27
CA ASP A 166 -12.55 -38.32 -11.52
C ASP A 166 -11.23 -38.91 -11.00
N ASP A 167 -10.17 -38.84 -11.78
CA ASP A 167 -8.83 -39.28 -11.38
C ASP A 167 -8.30 -38.45 -10.21
N VAL A 168 -8.54 -37.14 -10.23
CA VAL A 168 -8.17 -36.23 -9.15
C VAL A 168 -9.02 -36.50 -7.90
N ALA A 169 -10.33 -36.69 -8.06
CA ALA A 169 -11.23 -36.99 -6.96
C ALA A 169 -10.90 -38.34 -6.28
N ALA A 170 -10.48 -39.33 -7.06
CA ALA A 170 -10.04 -40.64 -6.56
C ALA A 170 -8.62 -40.62 -5.94
N GLY A 171 -7.90 -39.50 -6.06
CA GLY A 171 -6.52 -39.39 -5.56
C GLY A 171 -5.47 -40.15 -6.38
N THR A 172 -5.83 -40.66 -7.55
CA THR A 172 -4.91 -41.39 -8.45
C THR A 172 -4.01 -40.46 -9.23
N ARG A 173 -4.41 -39.19 -9.39
CA ARG A 173 -3.61 -38.09 -9.96
C ARG A 173 -3.68 -36.86 -9.07
N SER A 174 -2.60 -36.10 -9.04
CA SER A 174 -2.60 -34.80 -8.36
C SER A 174 -3.14 -33.68 -9.27
N PRO A 175 -3.71 -32.61 -8.71
CA PRO A 175 -4.09 -31.43 -9.50
C PRO A 175 -2.92 -30.83 -10.28
N TYR A 176 -1.68 -30.97 -9.80
CA TYR A 176 -0.47 -30.46 -10.45
C TYR A 176 -0.12 -31.25 -11.71
N GLU A 177 -0.31 -32.57 -11.70
CA GLU A 177 -0.08 -33.43 -12.87
C GLU A 177 -1.09 -33.13 -13.98
N VAL A 178 -2.37 -32.95 -13.61
CA VAL A 178 -3.40 -32.57 -14.57
C VAL A 178 -3.16 -31.17 -15.13
N ALA A 179 -2.74 -30.20 -14.31
CA ALA A 179 -2.38 -28.87 -14.78
C ALA A 179 -1.18 -28.92 -15.75
N ALA A 180 -0.20 -29.76 -15.51
CA ALA A 180 0.94 -29.96 -16.43
C ALA A 180 0.49 -30.54 -17.77
N GLU A 181 -0.43 -31.52 -17.77
CA GLU A 181 -1.02 -32.12 -18.99
C GLU A 181 -1.81 -31.08 -19.79
N VAL A 182 -2.61 -30.22 -19.12
CA VAL A 182 -3.33 -29.12 -19.75
C VAL A 182 -2.36 -28.14 -20.41
N LEU A 183 -1.31 -27.72 -19.70
CA LEU A 183 -0.33 -26.77 -20.22
C LEU A 183 0.45 -27.35 -21.41
N GLU A 184 0.76 -28.65 -21.38
CA GLU A 184 1.44 -29.33 -22.49
C GLU A 184 0.54 -29.41 -23.73
N GLN A 185 -0.75 -29.71 -23.55
CA GLN A 185 -1.73 -29.73 -24.64
C GLN A 185 -1.87 -28.35 -25.28
N VAL A 186 -2.04 -27.30 -24.47
CA VAL A 186 -2.14 -25.92 -24.94
C VAL A 186 -0.87 -25.49 -25.70
N ARG A 187 0.30 -25.84 -25.19
CA ARG A 187 1.60 -25.55 -25.85
C ARG A 187 1.73 -26.23 -27.20
N ASN A 188 1.19 -27.44 -27.37
CA ASN A 188 1.24 -28.22 -28.60
C ASN A 188 0.13 -27.88 -29.60
N GLY A 189 -0.71 -26.85 -29.32
CA GLY A 189 -1.73 -26.31 -30.21
C GLY A 189 -2.91 -27.25 -30.42
N LYS A 190 -3.23 -28.07 -29.44
CA LYS A 190 -4.39 -28.97 -29.48
C LYS A 190 -5.49 -28.52 -28.55
#